data_1f19389cffbd64fa570a23e4627975bd
#
_entry.id   1f19389cffbd64fa570a23e4627975bd
#
_cell.length_a   1.000
_cell.length_b   1.000
_cell.length_c   1.000
_cell.angle_alpha   90.00
_cell.angle_beta   90.00
_cell.angle_gamma   90.00
#
_symmetry.space_group_name_H-M   'P 1'
#
loop_
_entity.id
_entity.type
_entity.pdbx_description
1 polymer ?
#
loop_
_entity_poly.entity_id
_entity_poly.type
_entity_poly.pdbx_seq_one_letter_code
_entity_poly.pdbx_strand_id
1 'polypeptide(L)'
;MAKFITIGYGDQAGYERTAPEIRDAAHAHDERLWATGALMGTAGSPVQVRNTNGEGIMTTPMAYMRSDLPVAGFAVIEAPTIDDAIALVAGTPCSVAHGVVEVWPLKVAPAT
;
A
#
# COMPACT_ATOMS: atom_id res chain seq x y z
N MET A 1 -0.08 -19.51 4.43
CA MET A 1 0.06 -18.18 5.05
C MET A 1 -1.08 -17.28 4.61
N ALA A 2 -1.45 -16.35 5.45
CA ALA A 2 -2.49 -15.38 5.10
C ALA A 2 -1.93 -14.31 4.15
N LYS A 3 -2.80 -13.74 3.33
CA LYS A 3 -2.46 -12.64 2.44
C LYS A 3 -3.00 -11.33 2.97
N PHE A 4 -2.26 -10.27 2.74
CA PHE A 4 -2.64 -8.92 3.15
C PHE A 4 -2.40 -7.96 1.99
N ILE A 5 -3.34 -7.03 1.83
CA ILE A 5 -3.17 -5.90 0.93
C ILE A 5 -2.71 -4.72 1.78
N THR A 6 -1.66 -4.05 1.35
CA THR A 6 -1.18 -2.86 2.04
C THR A 6 -1.34 -1.64 1.15
N ILE A 7 -1.73 -0.53 1.74
CA ILE A 7 -1.86 0.76 1.07
C ILE A 7 -0.95 1.74 1.79
N GLY A 8 0.04 2.26 1.06
CA GLY A 8 0.96 3.26 1.58
C GLY A 8 0.49 4.66 1.20
N TYR A 9 0.45 5.55 2.17
CA TYR A 9 0.12 6.96 2.01
C TYR A 9 1.34 7.78 2.36
N GLY A 10 1.70 8.73 1.53
CA GLY A 10 2.85 9.59 1.77
C GLY A 10 3.03 10.62 0.68
N ASP A 11 3.84 11.63 0.95
CA ASP A 11 4.14 12.69 -0.01
C ASP A 11 5.63 13.03 -0.01
N GLN A 12 6.03 13.83 -0.99
CA GLN A 12 7.40 14.26 -1.17
C GLN A 12 7.90 15.08 0.03
N ALA A 13 7.04 15.91 0.62
CA ALA A 13 7.42 16.74 1.76
C ALA A 13 7.80 15.89 2.98
N GLY A 14 7.04 14.83 3.26
CA GLY A 14 7.35 13.90 4.33
C GLY A 14 8.64 13.14 4.07
N TYR A 15 8.86 12.72 2.83
CA TYR A 15 10.08 12.05 2.41
C TYR A 15 11.30 12.94 2.60
N GLU A 16 11.22 14.20 2.19
CA GLU A 16 12.33 15.16 2.31
C GLU A 16 12.66 15.52 3.75
N ARG A 17 11.68 15.48 4.66
CA ARG A 17 11.91 15.72 6.09
C ARG A 17 12.56 14.55 6.80
N THR A 18 12.65 13.41 6.15
CA THR A 18 13.22 12.19 6.73
C THR A 18 14.72 12.16 6.50
N ALA A 19 15.48 11.80 7.52
CA ALA A 19 16.95 11.73 7.42
C ALA A 19 17.38 10.74 6.31
N PRO A 20 18.43 11.07 5.54
CA PRO A 20 18.87 10.19 4.44
C PRO A 20 19.16 8.75 4.87
N GLU A 21 19.73 8.54 6.05
CA GLU A 21 20.03 7.19 6.56
C GLU A 21 18.77 6.38 6.77
N ILE A 22 17.70 7.03 7.24
CA ILE A 22 16.40 6.37 7.44
C ILE A 22 15.77 6.04 6.10
N ARG A 23 15.83 6.95 5.13
CA ARG A 23 15.33 6.71 3.78
C ARG A 23 16.05 5.57 3.10
N ASP A 24 17.38 5.54 3.20
CA ASP A 24 18.19 4.48 2.59
C ASP A 24 17.88 3.12 3.22
N ALA A 25 17.72 3.07 4.54
CA ALA A 25 17.33 1.84 5.22
C ALA A 25 15.94 1.37 4.80
N ALA A 26 15.02 2.29 4.59
CA ALA A 26 13.67 1.96 4.14
C ALA A 26 13.65 1.42 2.71
N HIS A 27 14.43 2.00 1.81
CA HIS A 27 14.56 1.47 0.45
C HIS A 27 15.21 0.08 0.43
N ALA A 28 16.21 -0.13 1.27
CA ALA A 28 16.82 -1.46 1.41
C ALA A 28 15.80 -2.47 1.96
N HIS A 29 14.95 -2.04 2.88
CA HIS A 29 13.88 -2.88 3.41
C HIS A 29 12.88 -3.27 2.31
N ASP A 30 12.48 -2.31 1.47
CA ASP A 30 11.60 -2.57 0.33
C ASP A 30 12.21 -3.60 -0.64
N GLU A 31 13.49 -3.48 -0.92
CA GLU A 31 14.18 -4.45 -1.79
C GLU A 31 14.15 -5.85 -1.20
N ARG A 32 14.36 -5.98 0.12
CA ARG A 32 14.28 -7.27 0.80
C ARG A 32 12.85 -7.83 0.75
N LEU A 33 11.85 -6.98 0.93
CA LEU A 33 10.46 -7.39 0.88
C LEU A 33 10.08 -7.87 -0.53
N TRP A 34 10.51 -7.15 -1.55
CA TRP A 34 10.33 -7.55 -2.95
C TRP A 34 10.97 -8.93 -3.20
N ALA A 35 12.19 -9.14 -2.69
CA ALA A 35 12.91 -10.41 -2.88
C ALA A 35 12.18 -11.61 -2.27
N THR A 36 11.24 -11.40 -1.33
CA THR A 36 10.40 -12.47 -0.80
C THR A 36 9.29 -12.90 -1.74
N GLY A 37 9.09 -12.21 -2.86
CA GLY A 37 8.01 -12.46 -3.81
C GLY A 37 6.79 -11.58 -3.61
N ALA A 38 6.85 -10.56 -2.75
CA ALA A 38 5.77 -9.60 -2.57
C ALA A 38 5.51 -8.85 -3.88
N LEU A 39 4.24 -8.73 -4.24
CA LEU A 39 3.83 -7.89 -5.36
C LEU A 39 3.65 -6.49 -4.84
N MET A 40 4.49 -5.56 -5.29
CA MET A 40 4.46 -4.19 -4.77
C MET A 40 4.85 -3.18 -5.85
N GLY A 41 4.34 -1.97 -5.71
CA GLY A 41 4.61 -0.89 -6.66
C GLY A 41 4.01 0.43 -6.22
N THR A 42 4.42 1.49 -6.91
CA THR A 42 3.88 2.83 -6.70
C THR A 42 2.53 2.98 -7.38
N ALA A 43 1.68 3.81 -6.80
CA ALA A 43 0.34 4.08 -7.36
C ALA A 43 0.44 5.06 -8.53
N GLY A 44 -0.25 4.74 -9.62
CA GLY A 44 -0.52 5.69 -10.69
C GLY A 44 -1.81 6.46 -10.42
N SER A 45 -2.30 7.17 -11.43
CA SER A 45 -3.54 7.94 -11.32
C SER A 45 -4.75 7.02 -11.30
N PRO A 46 -5.60 7.09 -10.28
CA PRO A 46 -6.77 6.23 -10.19
C PRO A 46 -7.94 6.74 -11.02
N VAL A 47 -8.86 5.84 -11.33
CA VAL A 47 -10.13 6.15 -11.97
C VAL A 47 -11.23 5.45 -11.16
N GLN A 48 -12.29 6.18 -10.86
CA GLN A 48 -13.49 5.61 -10.24
C GLN A 48 -14.41 5.05 -11.32
N VAL A 49 -15.01 3.92 -11.06
CA VAL A 49 -15.94 3.28 -12.00
C VAL A 49 -17.27 3.02 -11.30
N ARG A 50 -18.35 3.40 -11.96
CA ARG A 50 -19.72 3.07 -11.55
C ARG A 50 -20.47 2.47 -12.72
N ASN A 51 -21.31 1.50 -12.42
CA ASN A 51 -22.22 0.91 -13.40
C ASN A 51 -23.48 0.49 -12.67
N THR A 52 -24.18 1.49 -12.15
CA THR A 52 -25.35 1.31 -11.29
C THR A 52 -26.44 0.57 -12.03
N ASN A 53 -26.90 -0.55 -11.47
CA ASN A 53 -27.90 -1.45 -12.05
C ASN A 53 -27.49 -2.03 -13.42
N GLY A 54 -26.22 -1.94 -13.81
CA GLY A 54 -25.76 -2.41 -15.12
C GLY A 54 -26.25 -1.54 -16.27
N GLU A 55 -26.63 -0.29 -16.00
CA GLU A 55 -27.24 0.58 -17.00
C GLU A 55 -26.26 1.40 -17.83
N GLY A 56 -24.98 1.39 -17.47
CA GLY A 56 -23.95 2.06 -18.23
C GLY A 56 -22.74 2.40 -17.37
N ILE A 57 -21.56 2.32 -17.99
CA ILE A 57 -20.29 2.58 -17.31
C ILE A 57 -20.07 4.09 -17.22
N MET A 58 -19.83 4.57 -15.99
CA MET A 58 -19.45 5.97 -15.74
C MET A 58 -18.09 5.98 -15.05
N THR A 59 -17.18 6.81 -15.51
CA THR A 59 -15.86 6.95 -14.93
C THR A 59 -15.63 8.36 -14.41
N THR A 60 -14.92 8.45 -13.30
CA THR A 60 -14.56 9.73 -12.68
C THR A 60 -13.08 9.67 -12.33
N PRO A 61 -12.28 10.67 -12.70
CA PRO A 61 -10.87 10.70 -12.29
C PRO A 61 -10.74 10.91 -10.79
N MET A 62 -9.56 10.59 -10.26
CA MET A 62 -9.18 10.73 -8.86
C MET A 62 -9.67 9.59 -7.97
N ALA A 63 -9.02 9.46 -6.82
CA ALA A 63 -9.36 8.42 -5.85
C ALA A 63 -10.70 8.71 -5.16
N TYR A 64 -11.46 7.67 -4.90
CA TYR A 64 -12.68 7.75 -4.10
C TYR A 64 -12.35 7.92 -2.61
N MET A 65 -11.34 7.20 -2.12
CA MET A 65 -10.88 7.34 -0.74
C MET A 65 -10.32 8.73 -0.49
N ARG A 66 -10.70 9.31 0.64
CA ARG A 66 -10.21 10.62 1.06
C ARG A 66 -9.25 10.45 2.22
N SER A 67 -8.07 11.06 2.12
CA SER A 67 -7.04 11.03 3.15
C SER A 67 -6.23 12.31 3.08
N ASP A 68 -5.59 12.66 4.20
CA ASP A 68 -4.73 13.86 4.26
C ASP A 68 -3.50 13.70 3.38
N LEU A 69 -3.03 12.47 3.20
CA LEU A 69 -1.90 12.14 2.35
C LEU A 69 -2.38 11.36 1.13
N PRO A 70 -1.76 11.54 -0.03
CA PRO A 70 -2.11 10.75 -1.21
C PRO A 70 -1.67 9.30 -1.07
N VAL A 71 -2.33 8.42 -1.81
CA VAL A 71 -1.88 7.04 -1.94
C VAL A 71 -0.56 7.03 -2.72
N ALA A 72 0.47 6.47 -2.12
CA ALA A 72 1.79 6.38 -2.73
C ALA A 72 2.04 5.03 -3.40
N GLY A 73 1.50 3.94 -2.85
CA GLY A 73 1.72 2.62 -3.41
C GLY A 73 0.89 1.54 -2.77
N PHE A 74 1.01 0.34 -3.36
CA PHE A 74 0.28 -0.85 -2.92
C PHE A 74 1.24 -2.02 -2.82
N ALA A 75 0.91 -2.98 -1.95
CA ALA A 75 1.58 -4.26 -1.95
C ALA A 75 0.61 -5.39 -1.59
N VAL A 76 0.91 -6.58 -2.09
CA VAL A 76 0.29 -7.82 -1.62
C VAL A 76 1.40 -8.64 -0.98
N ILE A 77 1.26 -8.90 0.30
CA ILE A 77 2.26 -9.62 1.09
C ILE A 77 1.65 -10.87 1.72
N GLU A 78 2.49 -11.80 2.08
CA GLU A 78 2.07 -13.00 2.81
C GLU A 78 2.76 -13.01 4.18
N ALA A 79 2.01 -13.37 5.21
CA ALA A 79 2.52 -13.48 6.57
C ALA A 79 1.64 -14.46 7.36
N PRO A 80 2.18 -15.10 8.42
CA PRO A 80 1.38 -16.00 9.25
C PRO A 80 0.23 -15.30 9.96
N THR A 81 0.47 -14.07 10.46
CA THR A 81 -0.49 -13.29 11.24
C THR A 81 -0.43 -11.83 10.83
N ILE A 82 -1.44 -11.05 11.27
CA ILE A 82 -1.43 -9.60 11.05
C ILE A 82 -0.25 -8.93 11.77
N ASP A 83 0.14 -9.42 12.92
CA ASP A 83 1.29 -8.85 13.64
C ASP A 83 2.59 -9.03 12.85
N ASP A 84 2.75 -10.18 12.19
CA ASP A 84 3.88 -10.40 11.30
C ASP A 84 3.82 -9.50 10.06
N ALA A 85 2.63 -9.29 9.51
CA ALA A 85 2.44 -8.37 8.38
C ALA A 85 2.79 -6.93 8.77
N ILE A 86 2.37 -6.49 9.96
CA ILE A 86 2.73 -5.17 10.50
C ILE A 86 4.25 -5.03 10.60
N ALA A 87 4.92 -6.04 11.13
CA ALA A 87 6.38 -6.02 11.24
C ALA A 87 7.07 -5.91 9.87
N LEU A 88 6.51 -6.58 8.84
CA LEU A 88 7.06 -6.52 7.48
C LEU A 88 6.96 -5.12 6.87
N VAL A 89 5.91 -4.35 7.16
CA VAL A 89 5.72 -3.04 6.53
C VAL A 89 6.20 -1.88 7.39
N ALA A 90 6.54 -2.12 8.66
CA ALA A 90 6.95 -1.06 9.57
C ALA A 90 8.23 -0.32 9.13
N GLY A 91 9.08 -0.98 8.35
CA GLY A 91 10.32 -0.40 7.85
C GLY A 91 10.23 0.18 6.43
N THR A 92 9.05 0.19 5.82
CA THR A 92 8.88 0.70 4.45
C THR A 92 8.93 2.24 4.40
N PRO A 93 9.22 2.84 3.23
CA PRO A 93 9.31 4.31 3.11
C PRO A 93 8.08 5.06 3.62
N CYS A 94 6.87 4.62 3.28
CA CYS A 94 5.66 5.30 3.75
C CYS A 94 5.53 5.24 5.28
N SER A 95 5.92 4.12 5.90
CA SER A 95 5.86 3.99 7.36
C SER A 95 6.83 4.92 8.09
N VAL A 96 8.05 5.10 7.56
CA VAL A 96 9.10 5.84 8.25
C VAL A 96 9.18 7.32 7.84
N ALA A 97 8.62 7.70 6.70
CA ALA A 97 8.78 9.03 6.12
C ALA A 97 7.54 9.90 6.31
N HIS A 98 7.00 9.93 7.52
CA HIS A 98 5.84 10.75 7.91
C HIS A 98 4.56 10.37 7.16
N GLY A 99 4.49 9.15 6.68
CA GLY A 99 3.31 8.61 6.03
C GLY A 99 2.60 7.58 6.91
N VAL A 100 1.73 6.81 6.26
CA VAL A 100 0.94 5.77 6.90
C VAL A 100 0.89 4.56 5.98
N VAL A 101 0.95 3.37 6.52
CA VAL A 101 0.64 2.15 5.78
C VAL A 101 -0.53 1.46 6.44
N GLU A 102 -1.60 1.25 5.67
CA GLU A 102 -2.72 0.43 6.11
C GLU A 102 -2.46 -1.02 5.73
N VAL A 103 -2.78 -1.93 6.63
CA VAL A 103 -2.67 -3.37 6.39
C VAL A 103 -4.07 -3.97 6.42
N TRP A 104 -4.51 -4.50 5.28
CA TRP A 104 -5.85 -5.06 5.12
C TRP A 104 -5.76 -6.57 4.96
N PRO A 105 -6.31 -7.35 5.91
CA PRO A 105 -6.41 -8.79 5.69
C PRO A 105 -7.24 -9.09 4.44
N LEU A 106 -6.69 -9.90 3.55
CA LEU A 106 -7.43 -10.38 2.39
C LEU A 106 -8.08 -11.71 2.76
N LYS A 107 -9.37 -11.68 3.00
CA LYS A 107 -10.13 -12.89 3.30
C LYS A 107 -10.55 -13.54 2.00
N VAL A 108 -9.92 -14.67 1.70
CA VAL A 108 -10.24 -15.42 0.49
C VAL A 108 -11.55 -16.19 0.74
N ALA A 109 -12.51 -16.02 -0.16
CA ALA A 109 -13.76 -16.76 -0.06
C ALA A 109 -13.48 -18.26 -0.19
N PRO A 110 -14.15 -19.12 0.60
CA PRO A 110 -13.97 -20.56 0.45
C PRO A 110 -14.38 -20.99 -0.97
N ALA A 111 -13.62 -21.94 -1.52
CA ALA A 111 -13.97 -22.55 -2.80
C ALA A 111 -15.30 -23.28 -2.65
N THR A 112 -16.23 -23.01 -3.55
CA THR A 112 -17.55 -23.66 -3.58
C THR A 112 -17.63 -24.71 -4.67
#